data_0a7d5338aa4450f7fd6fc1918d82a55e
#
_entry.id   0a7d5338aa4450f7fd6fc1918d82a55e
#
_cell.length_a   1.000
_cell.length_b   1.000
_cell.length_c   1.000
_cell.angle_alpha   90.00
_cell.angle_beta   90.00
_cell.angle_gamma   90.00
#
_symmetry.space_group_name_H-M   'P 1'
#
loop_
_entity.id
_entity.type
_entity.pdbx_description
1 polymer ?
#
loop_
_entity_poly.entity_id
_entity_poly.type
_entity_poly.pdbx_seq_one_letter_code
_entity_poly.pdbx_strand_id
1 'polypeptide(L)'
;LSGSPIAVFDLGKTNSKLFVVSSEGRVIDEARTRPVWRDEGDLRVLDDAALFGWMTAELARAVAAHGVDRMTFSGHGCTFALVAGGSLVHPILDYEQEPPAEIAARIDAMAPDFQETFSPPLPLGFNYGRHLLWLNERDGDLIAKAEAILAYPQFWTWKFSGRPVSEVSYLGCHSNLWAPLRDDFSSLVDRMGWRSRMPEFAKAGDVVGTHKVTLDDGRSVEIAVHNGVHDSNAALYFYRSLGFTDFTLVSTGTWVIIFNPASPLERLDADRDMLANVTVDHQPVATIRFMGGREYDVASGGWTKPVSAEAVARVIAAKAFALPSFAPGGPMPGHEGRFVGPAVAGEERAAVAMLYVALMTDLSLDLIGSENAIVIDGGLVKTGLYASVLAALRPGQTVHTSANPEGSAFGAAALVFDAIGDNPFVNDCAVAEPASIPGLDEYRLQWRNHADAMASAEAVSREEKRA
;
A
#
# COMPACT_ATOMS: atom_id res chain seq x y z
N LEU A 1 -15.05 -0.26 29.45
CA LEU A 1 -15.40 -0.40 28.02
C LEU A 1 -14.46 -1.38 27.29
N SER A 2 -13.63 -2.15 28.03
CA SER A 2 -12.90 -3.29 27.50
C SER A 2 -13.94 -4.34 27.10
N GLY A 3 -13.90 -4.81 25.84
CA GLY A 3 -14.75 -5.89 25.36
C GLY A 3 -15.75 -5.55 24.27
N SER A 4 -15.91 -4.26 23.89
CA SER A 4 -16.78 -3.91 22.75
C SER A 4 -16.07 -4.10 21.42
N PRO A 5 -16.77 -4.56 20.36
CA PRO A 5 -16.23 -4.67 19.02
C PRO A 5 -15.90 -3.30 18.42
N ILE A 6 -14.99 -3.29 17.44
CA ILE A 6 -14.55 -2.11 16.70
C ILE A 6 -15.07 -2.19 15.26
N ALA A 7 -15.62 -1.08 14.75
CA ALA A 7 -15.89 -0.93 13.33
C ALA A 7 -14.64 -0.39 12.60
N VAL A 8 -14.13 -1.14 11.66
CA VAL A 8 -12.97 -0.76 10.82
C VAL A 8 -13.44 -0.58 9.39
N PHE A 9 -13.35 0.64 8.86
CA PHE A 9 -13.56 0.90 7.45
C PHE A 9 -12.23 0.82 6.70
N ASP A 10 -12.09 -0.19 5.86
CA ASP A 10 -10.95 -0.37 4.96
C ASP A 10 -11.32 0.15 3.57
N LEU A 11 -10.80 1.33 3.24
CA LEU A 11 -11.26 2.16 2.12
C LEU A 11 -10.25 2.08 0.96
N GLY A 12 -10.33 0.99 0.22
CA GLY A 12 -9.53 0.78 -0.98
C GLY A 12 -10.11 1.49 -2.21
N LYS A 13 -9.29 1.64 -3.25
CA LYS A 13 -9.67 2.26 -4.54
C LYS A 13 -10.81 1.54 -5.25
N THR A 14 -10.78 0.21 -5.26
CA THR A 14 -11.72 -0.64 -6.00
C THR A 14 -12.83 -1.20 -5.12
N ASN A 15 -12.51 -1.46 -3.86
CA ASN A 15 -13.43 -2.01 -2.87
C ASN A 15 -13.28 -1.27 -1.57
N SER A 16 -14.38 -0.93 -0.94
CA SER A 16 -14.45 -0.46 0.43
C SER A 16 -15.18 -1.49 1.28
N LYS A 17 -14.66 -1.74 2.46
CA LYS A 17 -15.16 -2.78 3.37
C LYS A 17 -15.40 -2.18 4.75
N LEU A 18 -16.40 -2.69 5.44
CA LEU A 18 -16.54 -2.59 6.88
C LEU A 18 -16.20 -3.96 7.45
N PHE A 19 -15.35 -3.98 8.46
CA PHE A 19 -15.15 -5.14 9.34
C PHE A 19 -15.59 -4.76 10.76
N VAL A 20 -16.34 -5.65 11.39
CA VAL A 20 -16.60 -5.60 12.84
C VAL A 20 -15.66 -6.59 13.50
N VAL A 21 -14.67 -6.05 14.24
CA VAL A 21 -13.63 -6.84 14.91
C VAL A 21 -13.98 -6.96 16.39
N SER A 22 -14.15 -8.19 16.89
CA SER A 22 -14.47 -8.45 18.29
C SER A 22 -13.29 -8.15 19.22
N SER A 23 -13.56 -8.11 20.53
CA SER A 23 -12.53 -7.99 21.58
C SER A 23 -11.53 -9.15 21.61
N GLU A 24 -11.83 -10.27 20.93
CA GLU A 24 -10.91 -11.40 20.76
C GLU A 24 -10.12 -11.34 19.45
N GLY A 25 -10.19 -10.20 18.72
CA GLY A 25 -9.46 -9.99 17.46
C GLY A 25 -10.02 -10.75 16.25
N ARG A 26 -11.29 -11.18 16.30
CA ARG A 26 -11.93 -11.90 15.21
C ARG A 26 -12.92 -11.04 14.45
N VAL A 27 -12.96 -11.18 13.12
CA VAL A 27 -14.04 -10.60 12.32
C VAL A 27 -15.33 -11.35 12.62
N ILE A 28 -16.33 -10.65 13.14
CA ILE A 28 -17.66 -11.19 13.48
C ILE A 28 -18.74 -10.72 12.51
N ASP A 29 -18.44 -9.71 11.69
CA ASP A 29 -19.34 -9.19 10.64
C ASP A 29 -18.53 -8.45 9.59
N GLU A 30 -19.00 -8.47 8.34
CA GLU A 30 -18.41 -7.70 7.24
C GLU A 30 -19.47 -7.17 6.28
N ALA A 31 -19.19 -6.02 5.67
CA ALA A 31 -19.94 -5.49 4.54
C ALA A 31 -18.98 -4.94 3.49
N ARG A 32 -19.40 -4.92 2.23
CA ARG A 32 -18.56 -4.48 1.11
C ARG A 32 -19.35 -3.60 0.15
N THR A 33 -18.65 -2.61 -0.40
CA THR A 33 -19.17 -1.81 -1.52
C THR A 33 -18.05 -1.48 -2.50
N ARG A 34 -18.41 -0.97 -3.66
CA ARG A 34 -17.46 -0.41 -4.61
C ARG A 34 -17.61 1.11 -4.61
N PRO A 35 -16.55 1.87 -4.34
CA PRO A 35 -16.58 3.33 -4.49
C PRO A 35 -17.01 3.70 -5.90
N VAL A 36 -17.90 4.69 -6.00
CA VAL A 36 -18.37 5.19 -7.29
C VAL A 36 -17.49 6.36 -7.72
N TRP A 37 -16.88 6.23 -8.88
CA TRP A 37 -16.10 7.28 -9.52
C TRP A 37 -16.91 7.80 -10.72
N ARG A 38 -17.03 9.12 -10.83
CA ARG A 38 -17.80 9.78 -11.89
C ARG A 38 -16.95 10.82 -12.58
N ASP A 39 -17.31 11.13 -13.83
CA ASP A 39 -16.64 12.19 -14.58
C ASP A 39 -17.39 13.51 -14.35
N GLU A 40 -16.67 14.55 -13.93
CA GLU A 40 -17.11 15.93 -13.80
C GLU A 40 -16.27 16.83 -14.72
N GLY A 41 -16.78 17.09 -15.92
CA GLY A 41 -16.01 17.74 -16.96
C GLY A 41 -14.82 16.89 -17.41
N ASP A 42 -13.62 17.39 -17.21
CA ASP A 42 -12.36 16.69 -17.51
C ASP A 42 -11.75 15.97 -16.29
N LEU A 43 -12.43 16.00 -15.16
CA LEU A 43 -11.97 15.38 -13.92
C LEU A 43 -12.76 14.12 -13.61
N ARG A 44 -12.06 13.09 -13.14
CA ARG A 44 -12.63 11.90 -12.55
C ARG A 44 -12.58 12.01 -11.04
N VAL A 45 -13.75 11.94 -10.40
CA VAL A 45 -13.92 12.26 -8.97
C VAL A 45 -14.69 11.18 -8.23
N LEU A 46 -14.46 11.09 -6.91
CA LEU A 46 -15.19 10.19 -6.03
C LEU A 46 -16.61 10.75 -5.76
N ASP A 47 -17.61 9.88 -5.79
CA ASP A 47 -18.91 10.14 -5.19
C ASP A 47 -18.82 9.93 -3.66
N ASP A 48 -18.28 10.94 -2.97
CA ASP A 48 -18.08 10.88 -1.52
C ASP A 48 -19.39 10.80 -0.73
N ALA A 49 -20.45 11.39 -1.26
CA ALA A 49 -21.77 11.35 -0.63
C ALA A 49 -22.36 9.93 -0.65
N ALA A 50 -22.24 9.21 -1.76
CA ALA A 50 -22.70 7.82 -1.86
C ALA A 50 -21.91 6.91 -0.91
N LEU A 51 -20.57 7.08 -0.85
CA LEU A 51 -19.74 6.28 0.05
C LEU A 51 -20.03 6.61 1.51
N PHE A 52 -20.19 7.89 1.87
CA PHE A 52 -20.55 8.30 3.24
C PHE A 52 -21.92 7.74 3.67
N GLY A 53 -22.90 7.75 2.76
CA GLY A 53 -24.23 7.17 3.02
C GLY A 53 -24.16 5.67 3.31
N TRP A 54 -23.35 4.92 2.54
CA TRP A 54 -23.09 3.51 2.81
C TRP A 54 -22.40 3.30 4.16
N MET A 55 -21.35 4.04 4.45
CA MET A 55 -20.61 3.93 5.72
C MET A 55 -21.53 4.21 6.93
N THR A 56 -22.39 5.22 6.84
CA THR A 56 -23.32 5.59 7.91
C THR A 56 -24.35 4.51 8.15
N ALA A 57 -24.92 3.93 7.07
CA ALA A 57 -25.90 2.86 7.15
C ALA A 57 -25.28 1.59 7.76
N GLU A 58 -24.09 1.19 7.31
CA GLU A 58 -23.42 0.01 7.82
C GLU A 58 -22.92 0.18 9.25
N LEU A 59 -22.49 1.39 9.64
CA LEU A 59 -22.16 1.69 11.03
C LEU A 59 -23.38 1.53 11.93
N ALA A 60 -24.54 2.09 11.53
CA ALA A 60 -25.77 1.97 12.31
C ALA A 60 -26.21 0.49 12.45
N ARG A 61 -26.08 -0.30 11.39
CA ARG A 61 -26.32 -1.75 11.42
C ARG A 61 -25.36 -2.45 12.39
N ALA A 62 -24.07 -2.16 12.32
CA ALA A 62 -23.05 -2.76 13.21
C ALA A 62 -23.27 -2.39 14.68
N VAL A 63 -23.63 -1.14 14.97
CA VAL A 63 -23.99 -0.68 16.33
C VAL A 63 -25.22 -1.43 16.85
N ALA A 64 -26.27 -1.56 16.04
CA ALA A 64 -27.49 -2.24 16.43
C ALA A 64 -27.29 -3.74 16.67
N ALA A 65 -26.51 -4.40 15.80
CA ALA A 65 -26.32 -5.85 15.84
C ALA A 65 -25.26 -6.31 16.84
N HIS A 66 -24.19 -5.55 17.02
CA HIS A 66 -22.99 -5.99 17.73
C HIS A 66 -22.57 -5.08 18.89
N GLY A 67 -23.24 -3.93 19.09
CA GLY A 67 -22.90 -2.99 20.18
C GLY A 67 -21.53 -2.31 19.96
N VAL A 68 -21.14 -2.03 18.73
CA VAL A 68 -19.96 -1.25 18.39
C VAL A 68 -20.02 0.11 19.08
N ASP A 69 -18.94 0.52 19.73
CA ASP A 69 -18.82 1.82 20.42
C ASP A 69 -17.64 2.67 19.94
N ARG A 70 -16.87 2.17 18.97
CA ARG A 70 -15.73 2.86 18.39
C ARG A 70 -15.50 2.47 16.93
N MET A 71 -14.88 3.37 16.18
CA MET A 71 -14.59 3.18 14.76
C MET A 71 -13.24 3.77 14.37
N THR A 72 -12.64 3.22 13.30
CA THR A 72 -11.42 3.73 12.68
C THR A 72 -11.43 3.48 11.18
N PHE A 73 -10.42 4.02 10.49
CA PHE A 73 -10.29 3.97 9.03
C PHE A 73 -8.90 3.50 8.63
N SER A 74 -8.83 2.54 7.71
CA SER A 74 -7.68 2.29 6.87
C SER A 74 -8.00 2.83 5.47
N GLY A 75 -7.09 3.52 4.83
CA GLY A 75 -7.35 4.08 3.50
C GLY A 75 -6.15 4.01 2.57
N HIS A 76 -6.46 3.80 1.28
CA HIS A 76 -5.44 3.81 0.24
C HIS A 76 -4.70 5.16 0.18
N GLY A 77 -3.45 5.13 -0.24
CA GLY A 77 -2.63 6.32 -0.46
C GLY A 77 -3.07 7.19 -1.63
N CYS A 78 -2.26 8.18 -1.95
CA CYS A 78 -2.34 8.99 -3.19
C CYS A 78 -3.54 9.94 -3.31
N THR A 79 -4.31 10.18 -2.26
CA THR A 79 -5.55 10.98 -2.34
C THR A 79 -5.64 11.98 -1.20
N PHE A 80 -5.97 13.23 -1.55
CA PHE A 80 -6.26 14.31 -0.61
C PHE A 80 -7.64 14.91 -0.84
N ALA A 81 -8.19 15.48 0.22
CA ALA A 81 -9.41 16.28 0.22
C ALA A 81 -9.11 17.71 0.69
N LEU A 82 -9.69 18.70 0.05
CA LEU A 82 -9.65 20.10 0.44
C LEU A 82 -10.97 20.46 1.10
N VAL A 83 -10.94 20.92 2.34
CA VAL A 83 -12.16 21.21 3.13
C VAL A 83 -12.17 22.61 3.68
N ALA A 84 -13.35 23.22 3.73
CA ALA A 84 -13.63 24.49 4.41
C ALA A 84 -15.11 24.57 4.77
N GLY A 85 -15.46 25.24 5.86
CA GLY A 85 -16.84 25.50 6.26
C GLY A 85 -17.67 24.21 6.42
N GLY A 86 -17.08 23.10 6.81
CA GLY A 86 -17.76 21.81 6.97
C GLY A 86 -18.01 21.04 5.66
N SER A 87 -17.46 21.48 4.53
CA SER A 87 -17.71 20.90 3.20
C SER A 87 -16.41 20.74 2.40
N LEU A 88 -16.46 19.92 1.35
CA LEU A 88 -15.41 19.88 0.33
C LEU A 88 -15.35 21.21 -0.43
N VAL A 89 -14.15 21.75 -0.61
CA VAL A 89 -13.88 22.91 -1.49
C VAL A 89 -13.78 22.45 -2.95
N HIS A 90 -13.34 21.22 -3.16
CA HIS A 90 -13.20 20.59 -4.47
C HIS A 90 -13.53 19.11 -4.35
N PRO A 91 -14.17 18.47 -5.35
CA PRO A 91 -14.37 17.03 -5.36
C PRO A 91 -13.05 16.26 -5.22
N ILE A 92 -13.09 15.09 -4.59
CA ILE A 92 -11.90 14.25 -4.39
C ILE A 92 -11.49 13.62 -5.73
N LEU A 93 -10.28 13.94 -6.19
CA LEU A 93 -9.75 13.43 -7.45
C LEU A 93 -9.42 11.95 -7.40
N ASP A 94 -9.66 11.27 -8.51
CA ASP A 94 -9.11 9.95 -8.78
C ASP A 94 -7.59 10.06 -8.97
N TYR A 95 -6.81 9.41 -8.12
CA TYR A 95 -5.35 9.46 -8.21
C TYR A 95 -4.80 8.77 -9.47
N GLU A 96 -5.61 7.95 -10.17
CA GLU A 96 -5.22 7.35 -11.46
C GLU A 96 -5.42 8.31 -12.65
N GLN A 97 -5.82 9.54 -12.41
CA GLN A 97 -5.91 10.54 -13.46
C GLN A 97 -4.57 11.26 -13.66
N GLU A 98 -4.08 11.25 -14.91
CA GLU A 98 -2.88 12.00 -15.29
C GLU A 98 -3.21 13.48 -15.51
N PRO A 99 -2.47 14.42 -14.92
CA PRO A 99 -2.56 15.82 -15.30
C PRO A 99 -2.27 16.02 -16.80
N PRO A 100 -2.86 17.05 -17.47
CA PRO A 100 -2.50 17.37 -18.84
C PRO A 100 -0.98 17.54 -19.00
N ALA A 101 -0.41 17.05 -20.11
CA ALA A 101 1.05 16.94 -20.31
C ALA A 101 1.82 18.25 -20.07
N GLU A 102 1.23 19.40 -20.49
CA GLU A 102 1.85 20.72 -20.27
C GLU A 102 1.89 21.11 -18.79
N ILE A 103 0.87 20.72 -18.01
CA ILE A 103 0.82 20.93 -16.56
C ILE A 103 1.77 19.95 -15.89
N ALA A 104 1.72 18.67 -16.27
CA ALA A 104 2.57 17.62 -15.72
C ALA A 104 4.06 18.04 -15.74
N ALA A 105 4.58 18.51 -16.87
CA ALA A 105 5.96 18.96 -16.99
C ALA A 105 6.33 20.10 -16.01
N ARG A 106 5.39 21.05 -15.76
CA ARG A 106 5.64 22.14 -14.81
C ARG A 106 5.62 21.69 -13.36
N ILE A 107 4.62 20.91 -12.98
CA ILE A 107 4.49 20.44 -11.59
C ILE A 107 5.58 19.44 -11.23
N ASP A 108 6.02 18.60 -12.17
CA ASP A 108 7.10 17.65 -11.96
C ASP A 108 8.44 18.36 -11.71
N ALA A 109 8.67 19.52 -12.38
CA ALA A 109 9.82 20.38 -12.12
C ALA A 109 9.79 21.05 -10.73
N MET A 110 8.65 21.06 -10.05
CA MET A 110 8.52 21.60 -8.69
C MET A 110 8.73 20.56 -7.60
N ALA A 111 8.84 19.27 -7.94
CA ALA A 111 9.07 18.21 -6.96
C ALA A 111 10.34 18.49 -6.15
N PRO A 112 10.37 18.15 -4.85
CA PRO A 112 11.60 18.19 -4.06
C PRO A 112 12.62 17.18 -4.58
N ASP A 113 13.89 17.42 -4.26
CA ASP A 113 14.94 16.45 -4.53
C ASP A 113 14.63 15.10 -3.89
N PHE A 114 14.99 14.01 -4.59
CA PHE A 114 14.76 12.66 -4.07
C PHE A 114 15.36 12.45 -2.68
N GLN A 115 16.56 12.97 -2.44
CA GLN A 115 17.26 12.85 -1.15
C GLN A 115 16.56 13.63 0.00
N GLU A 116 15.63 14.51 -0.30
CA GLU A 116 14.83 15.19 0.72
C GLU A 116 13.62 14.34 1.16
N THR A 117 12.89 13.80 0.20
CA THR A 117 11.60 13.13 0.47
C THR A 117 11.65 11.62 0.25
N PHE A 118 12.70 11.13 -0.38
CA PHE A 118 12.80 9.73 -0.86
C PHE A 118 11.55 9.26 -1.60
N SER A 119 10.92 10.19 -2.32
CA SER A 119 9.78 9.92 -3.19
C SER A 119 10.25 10.02 -4.63
N PRO A 120 10.36 8.91 -5.38
CA PRO A 120 10.74 8.96 -6.78
C PRO A 120 9.66 9.67 -7.60
N PRO A 121 9.97 10.22 -8.78
CA PRO A 121 8.96 10.78 -9.66
C PRO A 121 8.03 9.66 -10.15
N LEU A 122 6.77 9.77 -9.82
CA LEU A 122 5.74 8.78 -10.16
C LEU A 122 4.67 9.42 -11.04
N PRO A 123 4.09 8.66 -12.01
CA PRO A 123 3.01 9.14 -12.86
C PRO A 123 1.70 9.33 -12.09
N LEU A 124 0.69 9.87 -12.77
CA LEU A 124 -0.68 10.02 -12.24
C LEU A 124 -0.65 10.89 -10.97
N GLY A 125 -1.41 10.55 -9.96
CA GLY A 125 -1.37 11.13 -8.63
C GLY A 125 -0.59 10.29 -7.61
N PHE A 126 0.27 9.36 -8.04
CA PHE A 126 1.00 8.48 -7.13
C PHE A 126 1.94 9.23 -6.18
N ASN A 127 2.51 10.36 -6.57
CA ASN A 127 3.01 11.33 -5.61
C ASN A 127 1.84 12.25 -5.21
N TYR A 128 1.38 12.20 -3.97
CA TYR A 128 0.15 12.90 -3.54
C TYR A 128 0.24 14.41 -3.74
N GLY A 129 1.39 15.01 -3.50
CA GLY A 129 1.64 16.43 -3.74
C GLY A 129 1.47 16.85 -5.20
N ARG A 130 1.65 15.91 -6.15
CA ARG A 130 1.51 16.18 -7.59
C ARG A 130 0.08 16.60 -7.97
N HIS A 131 -0.94 15.94 -7.40
CA HIS A 131 -2.33 16.35 -7.62
C HIS A 131 -2.68 17.66 -6.91
N LEU A 132 -2.11 17.93 -5.74
CA LEU A 132 -2.28 19.25 -5.11
C LEU A 132 -1.67 20.37 -5.96
N LEU A 133 -0.48 20.13 -6.55
CA LEU A 133 0.13 21.07 -7.49
C LEU A 133 -0.74 21.25 -8.74
N TRP A 134 -1.28 20.18 -9.30
CA TRP A 134 -2.19 20.26 -10.44
C TRP A 134 -3.42 21.09 -10.13
N LEU A 135 -4.08 20.86 -8.99
CA LEU A 135 -5.23 21.66 -8.57
C LEU A 135 -4.87 23.13 -8.38
N ASN A 136 -3.69 23.41 -7.82
CA ASN A 136 -3.20 24.79 -7.65
C ASN A 136 -2.88 25.49 -8.99
N GLU A 137 -2.35 24.76 -9.98
CA GLU A 137 -2.14 25.29 -11.33
C GLU A 137 -3.48 25.55 -12.07
N ARG A 138 -4.47 24.71 -11.81
CA ARG A 138 -5.81 24.82 -12.43
C ARG A 138 -6.63 26.00 -11.87
N ASP A 139 -6.58 26.21 -10.55
CA ASP A 139 -7.19 27.34 -9.85
C ASP A 139 -6.22 27.78 -8.74
N GLY A 140 -5.47 28.85 -8.99
CA GLY A 140 -4.43 29.36 -8.08
C GLY A 140 -4.93 29.70 -6.67
N ASP A 141 -6.24 29.92 -6.50
CA ASP A 141 -6.84 30.22 -5.21
C ASP A 141 -7.45 28.99 -4.50
N LEU A 142 -7.48 27.83 -5.16
CA LEU A 142 -8.22 26.67 -4.66
C LEU A 142 -7.70 26.21 -3.30
N ILE A 143 -6.39 25.98 -3.20
CA ILE A 143 -5.78 25.56 -1.92
C ILE A 143 -5.90 26.68 -0.88
N ALA A 144 -5.80 27.94 -1.28
CA ALA A 144 -5.97 29.07 -0.38
C ALA A 144 -7.38 29.18 0.21
N LYS A 145 -8.41 28.71 -0.49
CA LYS A 145 -9.81 28.64 -0.01
C LYS A 145 -10.02 27.51 0.99
N ALA A 146 -9.15 26.49 1.01
CA ALA A 146 -9.27 25.41 1.97
C ALA A 146 -8.83 25.85 3.38
N GLU A 147 -9.57 25.44 4.39
CA GLU A 147 -9.16 25.53 5.79
C GLU A 147 -8.19 24.41 6.17
N ALA A 148 -8.36 23.23 5.54
CA ALA A 148 -7.49 22.08 5.75
C ALA A 148 -7.32 21.25 4.46
N ILE A 149 -6.09 20.69 4.32
CA ILE A 149 -5.73 19.62 3.38
C ILE A 149 -5.74 18.31 4.18
N LEU A 150 -6.66 17.41 3.86
CA LEU A 150 -6.83 16.16 4.58
C LEU A 150 -6.40 14.99 3.71
N ALA A 151 -5.60 14.10 4.28
CA ALA A 151 -5.34 12.79 3.70
C ALA A 151 -6.64 11.96 3.66
N TYR A 152 -6.70 10.96 2.79
CA TYR A 152 -7.95 10.22 2.54
C TYR A 152 -8.55 9.55 3.80
N PRO A 153 -7.80 8.83 4.65
CA PRO A 153 -8.36 8.33 5.90
C PRO A 153 -8.79 9.47 6.85
N GLN A 154 -8.03 10.58 6.90
CA GLN A 154 -8.32 11.73 7.75
C GLN A 154 -9.53 12.54 7.28
N PHE A 155 -9.83 12.52 5.97
CA PHE A 155 -11.08 13.07 5.46
C PHE A 155 -12.30 12.34 6.04
N TRP A 156 -12.27 11.01 6.08
CA TRP A 156 -13.35 10.23 6.67
C TRP A 156 -13.40 10.37 8.19
N THR A 157 -12.24 10.38 8.85
CA THR A 157 -12.14 10.71 10.27
C THR A 157 -12.82 12.06 10.57
N TRP A 158 -12.53 13.09 9.78
CA TRP A 158 -13.16 14.40 9.93
C TRP A 158 -14.66 14.39 9.64
N LYS A 159 -15.11 13.66 8.62
CA LYS A 159 -16.55 13.56 8.29
C LYS A 159 -17.37 13.01 9.44
N PHE A 160 -16.80 12.12 10.25
CA PHE A 160 -17.48 11.53 11.40
C PHE A 160 -17.22 12.29 12.71
N SER A 161 -16.02 12.81 12.93
CA SER A 161 -15.65 13.49 14.18
C SER A 161 -15.88 15.00 14.18
N GLY A 162 -15.90 15.62 13.00
CA GLY A 162 -15.87 17.08 12.83
C GLY A 162 -14.49 17.73 13.07
N ARG A 163 -13.48 16.96 13.49
CA ARG A 163 -12.13 17.47 13.81
C ARG A 163 -11.14 17.14 12.70
N PRO A 164 -10.52 18.15 12.04
CA PRO A 164 -9.46 17.91 11.08
C PRO A 164 -8.16 17.57 11.81
N VAL A 165 -7.51 16.48 11.40
CA VAL A 165 -6.21 16.00 11.90
C VAL A 165 -5.36 15.49 10.76
N SER A 166 -4.04 15.43 10.96
CA SER A 166 -3.07 14.77 10.11
C SER A 166 -2.58 13.45 10.73
N GLU A 167 -2.01 12.58 9.90
CA GLU A 167 -1.35 11.37 10.35
C GLU A 167 -0.08 11.16 9.52
N VAL A 168 1.04 10.84 10.18
CA VAL A 168 2.37 10.88 9.60
C VAL A 168 2.61 9.79 8.57
N SER A 169 2.09 8.58 8.79
CA SER A 169 2.37 7.45 7.90
C SER A 169 1.78 7.66 6.51
N TYR A 170 0.69 8.40 6.41
CA TYR A 170 0.13 8.80 5.13
C TYR A 170 0.97 9.86 4.42
N LEU A 171 1.37 10.91 5.12
CA LEU A 171 2.22 11.96 4.55
C LEU A 171 3.61 11.45 4.17
N GLY A 172 4.15 10.53 4.96
CA GLY A 172 5.47 9.92 4.74
C GLY A 172 5.52 8.87 3.63
N CYS A 173 4.39 8.55 2.97
CA CYS A 173 4.33 7.56 1.90
C CYS A 173 4.41 8.24 0.52
N HIS A 174 5.61 8.38 -0.05
CA HIS A 174 5.91 8.95 -1.38
C HIS A 174 5.06 10.16 -1.81
N SER A 175 4.75 11.03 -0.86
CA SER A 175 3.83 12.15 -1.11
C SER A 175 4.47 13.39 -1.72
N ASN A 176 5.79 13.52 -1.66
CA ASN A 176 6.56 14.76 -1.86
C ASN A 176 6.29 15.84 -0.80
N LEU A 177 5.47 15.57 0.20
CA LEU A 177 5.08 16.55 1.23
C LEU A 177 5.82 16.38 2.55
N TRP A 178 6.54 15.27 2.74
CA TRP A 178 7.22 14.91 3.97
C TRP A 178 8.71 14.64 3.74
N ALA A 179 9.55 15.08 4.66
CA ALA A 179 10.99 14.83 4.68
C ALA A 179 11.32 13.83 5.82
N PRO A 180 11.40 12.52 5.55
CA PRO A 180 11.46 11.48 6.56
C PRO A 180 12.62 11.61 7.55
N LEU A 181 13.80 12.05 7.08
CA LEU A 181 14.98 12.21 7.95
C LEU A 181 14.92 13.46 8.83
N ARG A 182 14.07 14.43 8.49
CA ARG A 182 13.86 15.63 9.33
C ARG A 182 12.64 15.50 10.24
N ASP A 183 11.81 14.51 9.99
CA ASP A 183 10.50 14.34 10.62
C ASP A 183 9.68 15.63 10.57
N ASP A 184 9.62 16.25 9.37
CA ASP A 184 8.92 17.51 9.12
C ASP A 184 8.43 17.57 7.66
N PHE A 185 7.59 18.54 7.37
CA PHE A 185 7.15 18.84 6.01
C PHE A 185 8.33 19.12 5.07
N SER A 186 8.16 18.74 3.81
CA SER A 186 9.15 19.01 2.78
C SER A 186 9.21 20.49 2.39
N SER A 187 10.29 20.87 1.69
CA SER A 187 10.45 22.19 1.10
C SER A 187 9.33 22.56 0.14
N LEU A 188 8.65 21.60 -0.47
CA LEU A 188 7.48 21.83 -1.33
C LEU A 188 6.34 22.49 -0.55
N VAL A 189 6.02 21.93 0.63
CA VAL A 189 4.94 22.48 1.48
C VAL A 189 5.22 23.91 1.87
N ASP A 190 6.48 24.23 2.19
CA ASP A 190 6.89 25.59 2.58
C ASP A 190 6.89 26.56 1.38
N ARG A 191 7.41 26.14 0.22
CA ARG A 191 7.40 26.97 -1.01
C ARG A 191 5.98 27.31 -1.47
N MET A 192 5.04 26.37 -1.28
CA MET A 192 3.64 26.57 -1.66
C MET A 192 2.81 27.28 -0.58
N GLY A 193 3.38 27.51 0.63
CA GLY A 193 2.67 28.13 1.73
C GLY A 193 1.56 27.25 2.33
N TRP A 194 1.63 25.93 2.14
CA TRP A 194 0.57 25.00 2.55
C TRP A 194 0.64 24.57 4.02
N ARG A 195 1.74 24.86 4.72
CA ARG A 195 1.93 24.44 6.12
C ARG A 195 0.76 24.84 7.03
N SER A 196 0.21 26.03 6.84
CA SER A 196 -0.93 26.52 7.62
C SER A 196 -2.26 25.82 7.29
N ARG A 197 -2.29 25.00 6.22
CA ARG A 197 -3.44 24.20 5.80
C ARG A 197 -3.30 22.72 6.19
N MET A 198 -2.13 22.32 6.68
CA MET A 198 -1.93 20.99 7.24
C MET A 198 -2.40 21.00 8.69
N PRO A 199 -3.40 20.18 9.05
CA PRO A 199 -3.88 20.10 10.43
C PRO A 199 -2.80 19.58 11.38
N GLU A 200 -3.03 19.76 12.67
CA GLU A 200 -2.17 19.17 13.70
C GLU A 200 -2.13 17.65 13.60
N PHE A 201 -1.00 17.07 13.96
CA PHE A 201 -0.85 15.62 13.96
C PHE A 201 -1.56 14.99 15.16
N ALA A 202 -2.28 13.91 14.91
CA ALA A 202 -2.76 12.96 15.89
C ALA A 202 -2.23 11.57 15.54
N LYS A 203 -1.87 10.77 16.53
CA LYS A 203 -1.41 9.41 16.29
C LYS A 203 -2.54 8.58 15.65
N ALA A 204 -2.18 7.66 14.78
CA ALA A 204 -3.10 6.63 14.34
C ALA A 204 -3.63 5.86 15.57
N GLY A 205 -4.94 5.65 15.63
CA GLY A 205 -5.57 5.01 16.78
C GLY A 205 -5.97 5.94 17.95
N ASP A 206 -5.52 7.20 18.01
CA ASP A 206 -6.01 8.15 19.01
C ASP A 206 -7.48 8.50 18.78
N VAL A 207 -8.24 8.68 19.87
CA VAL A 207 -9.61 9.23 19.79
C VAL A 207 -9.52 10.71 19.44
N VAL A 208 -10.13 11.10 18.32
CA VAL A 208 -10.13 12.48 17.84
C VAL A 208 -11.49 13.16 17.92
N GLY A 209 -12.54 12.42 18.26
CA GLY A 209 -13.88 12.93 18.45
C GLY A 209 -14.91 11.82 18.65
N THR A 210 -16.18 12.17 18.56
CA THR A 210 -17.28 11.22 18.66
C THR A 210 -18.28 11.42 17.53
N HIS A 211 -19.00 10.36 17.19
CA HIS A 211 -20.10 10.38 16.23
C HIS A 211 -21.38 9.84 16.86
N LYS A 212 -22.47 10.52 16.63
CA LYS A 212 -23.78 10.09 17.14
C LYS A 212 -24.52 9.26 16.11
N VAL A 213 -24.75 7.99 16.41
CA VAL A 213 -25.57 7.09 15.61
C VAL A 213 -26.98 7.02 16.21
N THR A 214 -27.98 7.27 15.37
CA THR A 214 -29.39 7.10 15.78
C THR A 214 -29.91 5.78 15.19
N LEU A 215 -30.40 4.90 16.06
CA LEU A 215 -30.94 3.59 15.69
C LEU A 215 -32.43 3.68 15.31
N ASP A 216 -32.96 2.68 14.62
CA ASP A 216 -34.35 2.62 14.16
C ASP A 216 -35.36 2.67 15.33
N ASP A 217 -34.97 2.22 16.52
CA ASP A 217 -35.78 2.28 17.74
C ASP A 217 -35.75 3.67 18.43
N GLY A 218 -35.08 4.65 17.83
CA GLY A 218 -34.95 6.02 18.33
C GLY A 218 -33.85 6.22 19.38
N ARG A 219 -33.14 5.16 19.81
CA ARG A 219 -31.98 5.30 20.69
C ARG A 219 -30.82 5.95 19.93
N SER A 220 -30.06 6.76 20.65
CA SER A 220 -28.80 7.32 20.13
C SER A 220 -27.61 6.73 20.90
N VAL A 221 -26.61 6.31 20.15
CA VAL A 221 -25.34 5.78 20.67
C VAL A 221 -24.21 6.71 20.22
N GLU A 222 -23.34 7.05 21.14
CA GLU A 222 -22.15 7.85 20.84
C GLU A 222 -20.98 6.89 20.56
N ILE A 223 -20.35 7.05 19.38
CA ILE A 223 -19.27 6.22 18.88
C ILE A 223 -17.97 7.01 18.95
N ALA A 224 -16.94 6.48 19.60
CA ALA A 224 -15.61 7.05 19.56
C ALA A 224 -15.02 6.95 18.15
N VAL A 225 -14.57 8.07 17.59
CA VAL A 225 -13.92 8.13 16.28
C VAL A 225 -12.41 8.20 16.49
N HIS A 226 -11.70 7.18 16.09
CA HIS A 226 -10.25 7.10 16.13
C HIS A 226 -9.64 7.64 14.84
N ASN A 227 -8.44 8.23 14.93
CA ASN A 227 -7.71 8.67 13.74
C ASN A 227 -7.39 7.49 12.84
N GLY A 228 -7.59 7.70 11.55
CA GLY A 228 -7.30 6.69 10.53
C GLY A 228 -5.81 6.57 10.21
N VAL A 229 -5.47 5.61 9.35
CA VAL A 229 -4.11 5.25 8.99
C VAL A 229 -4.00 4.92 7.49
N HIS A 230 -2.81 5.07 6.91
CA HIS A 230 -2.49 4.56 5.57
C HIS A 230 -2.50 3.02 5.56
N ASP A 231 -3.17 2.40 4.58
CA ASP A 231 -3.43 0.96 4.52
C ASP A 231 -2.15 0.10 4.59
N SER A 232 -1.13 0.45 3.82
CA SER A 232 0.13 -0.31 3.78
C SER A 232 0.91 -0.19 5.09
N ASN A 233 0.85 0.98 5.76
CA ASN A 233 1.46 1.17 7.07
C ASN A 233 0.66 0.51 8.19
N ALA A 234 -0.66 0.42 8.05
CA ALA A 234 -1.50 -0.40 8.94
C ALA A 234 -1.08 -1.87 8.87
N ALA A 235 -0.89 -2.42 7.66
CA ALA A 235 -0.40 -3.78 7.48
C ALA A 235 0.98 -3.99 8.15
N LEU A 236 1.92 -3.05 7.98
CA LEU A 236 3.22 -3.11 8.66
C LEU A 236 3.06 -3.09 10.18
N TYR A 237 2.19 -2.22 10.71
CA TYR A 237 1.91 -2.13 12.14
C TYR A 237 1.33 -3.43 12.69
N PHE A 238 0.44 -4.08 11.95
CA PHE A 238 -0.16 -5.35 12.36
C PHE A 238 0.90 -6.37 12.76
N TYR A 239 1.88 -6.63 11.90
CA TYR A 239 2.94 -7.60 12.21
C TYR A 239 3.86 -7.14 13.36
N ARG A 240 4.11 -5.85 13.50
CA ARG A 240 4.80 -5.30 14.68
C ARG A 240 4.02 -5.57 15.97
N SER A 241 2.71 -5.40 15.94
CA SER A 241 1.83 -5.65 17.10
C SER A 241 1.76 -7.14 17.49
N LEU A 242 2.05 -8.06 16.52
CA LEU A 242 2.21 -9.50 16.77
C LEU A 242 3.55 -9.88 17.39
N GLY A 243 4.45 -8.91 17.63
CA GLY A 243 5.76 -9.11 18.25
C GLY A 243 6.92 -9.29 17.27
N PHE A 244 6.72 -9.13 15.96
CA PHE A 244 7.83 -9.04 15.02
C PHE A 244 8.55 -7.70 15.20
N THR A 245 9.81 -7.71 15.64
CA THR A 245 10.61 -6.50 15.90
C THR A 245 11.67 -6.25 14.84
N ASP A 246 12.19 -7.30 14.24
CA ASP A 246 13.23 -7.26 13.21
C ASP A 246 12.82 -8.17 12.04
N PHE A 247 12.17 -7.57 11.06
CA PHE A 247 11.62 -8.30 9.92
C PHE A 247 11.47 -7.42 8.69
N THR A 248 11.43 -8.06 7.54
CA THR A 248 11.01 -7.47 6.26
C THR A 248 9.60 -7.94 5.94
N LEU A 249 8.66 -7.02 5.74
CA LEU A 249 7.30 -7.35 5.29
C LEU A 249 7.26 -7.39 3.77
N VAL A 250 6.71 -8.47 3.21
CA VAL A 250 6.37 -8.64 1.80
C VAL A 250 4.86 -8.70 1.68
N SER A 251 4.23 -7.56 1.48
CA SER A 251 2.78 -7.45 1.30
C SER A 251 2.41 -7.67 -0.16
N THR A 252 1.54 -8.66 -0.43
CA THR A 252 1.25 -9.16 -1.77
C THR A 252 -0.22 -8.97 -2.15
N GLY A 253 -0.44 -8.15 -3.17
CA GLY A 253 -1.74 -7.90 -3.79
C GLY A 253 -1.54 -7.64 -5.29
N THR A 254 -2.23 -6.66 -5.86
CA THR A 254 -1.92 -6.13 -7.19
C THR A 254 -0.46 -5.67 -7.27
N TRP A 255 -0.01 -5.01 -6.21
CA TRP A 255 1.38 -4.70 -5.95
C TRP A 255 2.01 -5.73 -5.00
N VAL A 256 3.31 -5.97 -5.15
CA VAL A 256 4.18 -6.49 -4.10
C VAL A 256 4.91 -5.28 -3.54
N ILE A 257 4.70 -5.01 -2.25
CA ILE A 257 5.33 -3.91 -1.53
C ILE A 257 6.17 -4.50 -0.41
N ILE A 258 7.46 -4.20 -0.43
CA ILE A 258 8.42 -4.76 0.52
C ILE A 258 8.92 -3.64 1.42
N PHE A 259 8.66 -3.77 2.72
CA PHE A 259 9.10 -2.84 3.75
C PHE A 259 10.26 -3.45 4.52
N ASN A 260 11.39 -2.76 4.59
CA ASN A 260 12.51 -3.14 5.44
C ASN A 260 12.87 -2.01 6.41
N PRO A 261 12.35 -2.00 7.65
CA PRO A 261 12.67 -0.98 8.64
C PRO A 261 14.16 -0.93 9.04
N ALA A 262 14.89 -2.03 8.85
CA ALA A 262 16.32 -2.09 9.18
C ALA A 262 17.23 -1.53 8.07
N SER A 263 16.70 -1.28 6.87
CA SER A 263 17.49 -0.77 5.75
C SER A 263 17.65 0.75 5.83
N PRO A 264 18.88 1.28 5.64
CA PRO A 264 19.10 2.72 5.58
C PRO A 264 18.51 3.33 4.32
N LEU A 265 17.98 4.56 4.41
CA LEU A 265 17.35 5.24 3.28
C LEU A 265 18.34 5.59 2.16
N GLU A 266 19.62 5.71 2.45
CA GLU A 266 20.70 5.95 1.48
C GLU A 266 20.85 4.83 0.45
N ARG A 267 20.28 3.65 0.73
CA ARG A 267 20.23 2.52 -0.21
C ARG A 267 19.18 2.69 -1.29
N LEU A 268 18.23 3.59 -1.09
CA LEU A 268 17.09 3.76 -2.01
C LEU A 268 17.53 4.34 -3.35
N ASP A 269 17.09 3.70 -4.43
CA ASP A 269 17.34 4.08 -5.82
C ASP A 269 15.99 4.44 -6.47
N ALA A 270 15.82 5.72 -6.82
CA ALA A 270 14.61 6.23 -7.44
C ALA A 270 14.27 5.53 -8.77
N ASP A 271 15.29 5.12 -9.53
CA ASP A 271 15.11 4.47 -10.82
C ASP A 271 14.64 3.01 -10.71
N ARG A 272 14.63 2.46 -9.49
CA ARG A 272 14.22 1.06 -9.19
C ARG A 272 12.92 0.96 -8.41
N ASP A 273 12.09 1.99 -8.45
CA ASP A 273 10.81 2.09 -7.69
C ASP A 273 11.03 1.87 -6.18
N MET A 274 12.20 2.33 -5.68
CA MET A 274 12.52 2.35 -4.26
C MET A 274 12.16 3.72 -3.68
N LEU A 275 11.56 3.72 -2.50
CA LEU A 275 11.03 4.91 -1.85
C LEU A 275 11.02 4.79 -0.33
N ALA A 276 10.85 5.90 0.37
CA ALA A 276 10.59 5.87 1.80
C ALA A 276 9.10 5.81 2.10
N ASN A 277 8.78 5.05 3.12
CA ASN A 277 7.59 5.19 3.94
C ASN A 277 7.97 5.73 5.33
N VAL A 278 6.97 6.10 6.12
CA VAL A 278 7.15 6.46 7.53
C VAL A 278 6.14 5.65 8.33
N THR A 279 6.59 5.01 9.41
CA THR A 279 5.69 4.27 10.30
C THR A 279 4.76 5.23 11.07
N VAL A 280 3.72 4.68 11.68
CA VAL A 280 2.83 5.44 12.59
C VAL A 280 3.56 6.07 13.79
N ASP A 281 4.79 5.62 14.08
CA ASP A 281 5.68 6.11 15.13
C ASP A 281 6.78 7.04 14.58
N HIS A 282 6.59 7.65 13.42
CA HIS A 282 7.52 8.58 12.80
C HIS A 282 8.88 7.98 12.38
N GLN A 283 9.00 6.65 12.27
CA GLN A 283 10.26 6.04 11.84
C GLN A 283 10.30 5.88 10.32
N PRO A 284 11.35 6.33 9.64
CA PRO A 284 11.55 6.09 8.22
C PRO A 284 11.65 4.60 7.91
N VAL A 285 11.07 4.16 6.80
CA VAL A 285 11.11 2.77 6.34
C VAL A 285 11.47 2.71 4.87
N ALA A 286 12.59 2.05 4.56
CA ALA A 286 12.94 1.76 3.19
C ALA A 286 11.93 0.79 2.58
N THR A 287 11.46 1.11 1.37
CA THR A 287 10.44 0.37 0.66
C THR A 287 10.84 0.18 -0.80
N ILE A 288 10.57 -0.99 -1.35
CA ILE A 288 10.67 -1.29 -2.78
C ILE A 288 9.37 -1.96 -3.23
N ARG A 289 8.93 -1.68 -4.45
CA ARG A 289 7.66 -2.21 -4.93
C ARG A 289 7.73 -2.59 -6.40
N PHE A 290 6.81 -3.48 -6.81
CA PHE A 290 6.53 -3.81 -8.20
C PHE A 290 5.11 -4.38 -8.33
N MET A 291 4.55 -4.39 -9.51
CA MET A 291 3.17 -4.85 -9.73
C MET A 291 3.05 -6.38 -9.79
N GLY A 292 3.59 -7.08 -8.77
CA GLY A 292 3.80 -8.52 -8.79
C GLY A 292 2.56 -9.36 -9.04
N GLY A 293 1.41 -9.01 -8.45
CA GLY A 293 0.15 -9.71 -8.72
C GLY A 293 -0.32 -9.50 -10.17
N ARG A 294 -0.23 -8.28 -10.70
CA ARG A 294 -0.57 -7.98 -12.09
C ARG A 294 0.39 -8.65 -13.06
N GLU A 295 1.69 -8.66 -12.75
CA GLU A 295 2.70 -9.33 -13.56
C GLU A 295 2.48 -10.85 -13.57
N TYR A 296 2.08 -11.44 -12.43
CA TYR A 296 1.67 -12.84 -12.37
C TYR A 296 0.48 -13.12 -13.29
N ASP A 297 -0.56 -12.29 -13.22
CA ASP A 297 -1.76 -12.46 -14.04
C ASP A 297 -1.45 -12.42 -15.54
N VAL A 298 -0.64 -11.47 -15.97
CA VAL A 298 -0.21 -11.32 -17.38
C VAL A 298 0.66 -12.50 -17.80
N ALA A 299 1.70 -12.81 -17.02
CA ALA A 299 2.64 -13.86 -17.35
C ALA A 299 2.00 -15.26 -17.31
N SER A 300 1.13 -15.53 -16.32
CA SER A 300 0.42 -16.82 -16.21
C SER A 300 -0.70 -17.00 -17.23
N GLY A 301 -1.17 -15.89 -17.84
CA GLY A 301 -2.36 -15.89 -18.71
C GLY A 301 -3.65 -16.02 -17.91
N GLY A 302 -3.71 -15.44 -16.70
CA GLY A 302 -4.87 -15.44 -15.82
C GLY A 302 -5.11 -16.78 -15.09
N TRP A 303 -4.05 -17.54 -14.81
CA TRP A 303 -4.15 -18.79 -14.06
C TRP A 303 -4.49 -18.55 -12.59
N THR A 304 -5.57 -19.20 -12.11
CA THR A 304 -6.11 -18.98 -10.76
C THR A 304 -5.98 -20.18 -9.80
N LYS A 305 -5.45 -21.30 -10.29
CA LYS A 305 -5.27 -22.54 -9.49
C LYS A 305 -3.89 -22.56 -8.84
N PRO A 306 -3.70 -23.28 -7.73
CA PRO A 306 -2.37 -23.55 -7.20
C PRO A 306 -1.48 -24.22 -8.25
N VAL A 307 -0.18 -23.94 -8.20
CA VAL A 307 0.85 -24.55 -9.07
C VAL A 307 1.47 -25.72 -8.31
N SER A 308 1.64 -26.86 -8.99
CA SER A 308 2.26 -28.07 -8.42
C SER A 308 3.79 -28.02 -8.42
N ALA A 309 4.41 -28.74 -7.48
CA ALA A 309 5.87 -28.87 -7.42
C ALA A 309 6.44 -29.56 -8.66
N GLU A 310 5.68 -30.49 -9.25
CA GLU A 310 6.04 -31.20 -10.48
C GLU A 310 6.09 -30.22 -11.67
N ALA A 311 5.15 -29.30 -11.80
CA ALA A 311 5.17 -28.29 -12.86
C ALA A 311 6.37 -27.36 -12.69
N VAL A 312 6.68 -26.93 -11.46
CA VAL A 312 7.86 -26.11 -11.17
C VAL A 312 9.16 -26.87 -11.51
N ALA A 313 9.27 -28.12 -11.10
CA ALA A 313 10.46 -28.93 -11.42
C ALA A 313 10.65 -29.11 -12.95
N ARG A 314 9.55 -29.32 -13.71
CA ARG A 314 9.63 -29.43 -15.17
C ARG A 314 10.13 -28.17 -15.85
N VAL A 315 9.62 -27.00 -15.47
CA VAL A 315 10.01 -25.72 -16.08
C VAL A 315 11.44 -25.32 -15.71
N ILE A 316 11.91 -25.65 -14.51
CA ILE A 316 13.30 -25.48 -14.10
C ILE A 316 14.22 -26.38 -14.95
N ALA A 317 13.90 -27.68 -15.07
CA ALA A 317 14.68 -28.64 -15.90
C ALA A 317 14.69 -28.22 -17.36
N ALA A 318 13.61 -27.67 -17.88
CA ALA A 318 13.49 -27.17 -19.24
C ALA A 318 14.18 -25.81 -19.47
N LYS A 319 14.62 -25.12 -18.42
CA LYS A 319 15.19 -23.75 -18.48
C LYS A 319 14.24 -22.77 -19.17
N ALA A 320 12.95 -22.85 -18.82
CA ALA A 320 11.92 -21.93 -19.28
C ALA A 320 11.83 -20.75 -18.30
N PHE A 321 12.06 -19.52 -18.77
CA PHE A 321 12.10 -18.32 -17.96
C PHE A 321 11.04 -17.30 -18.39
N ALA A 322 10.51 -16.55 -17.43
CA ALA A 322 9.90 -15.24 -17.67
C ALA A 322 10.88 -14.16 -17.17
N LEU A 323 11.14 -13.16 -17.99
CA LEU A 323 12.06 -12.06 -17.69
C LEU A 323 11.27 -10.74 -17.57
N PRO A 324 11.73 -9.77 -16.73
CA PRO A 324 10.99 -8.54 -16.46
C PRO A 324 10.86 -7.60 -17.66
N SER A 325 9.87 -6.68 -17.68
CA SER A 325 8.76 -6.52 -16.73
C SER A 325 7.45 -6.69 -17.48
N PHE A 326 6.49 -7.41 -16.88
CA PHE A 326 5.16 -7.60 -17.49
C PHE A 326 4.17 -6.48 -17.09
N ALA A 327 4.61 -5.52 -16.26
CA ALA A 327 3.90 -4.30 -15.90
C ALA A 327 4.89 -3.14 -15.76
N PRO A 328 4.42 -1.88 -15.85
CA PRO A 328 5.28 -0.71 -15.66
C PRO A 328 5.82 -0.60 -14.24
N GLY A 329 7.02 0.00 -14.09
CA GLY A 329 7.67 0.24 -12.80
C GLY A 329 8.45 -0.97 -12.27
N GLY A 330 8.79 -0.91 -10.97
CA GLY A 330 9.52 -1.96 -10.27
C GLY A 330 11.05 -1.87 -10.39
N PRO A 331 11.77 -2.85 -9.82
CA PRO A 331 13.23 -2.82 -9.74
C PRO A 331 13.97 -2.97 -11.08
N MET A 332 13.24 -3.29 -12.14
CA MET A 332 13.77 -3.47 -13.49
C MET A 332 12.95 -2.62 -14.49
N PRO A 333 12.99 -1.28 -14.38
CA PRO A 333 12.17 -0.40 -15.22
C PRO A 333 12.66 -0.34 -16.65
N GLY A 334 11.73 -0.09 -17.57
CA GLY A 334 12.04 0.13 -19.01
C GLY A 334 12.19 -1.14 -19.82
N HIS A 335 12.00 -2.31 -19.24
CA HIS A 335 12.01 -3.60 -19.94
C HIS A 335 10.60 -4.05 -20.29
N GLU A 336 10.48 -4.80 -21.40
CA GLU A 336 9.25 -5.48 -21.79
C GLU A 336 9.34 -6.95 -21.43
N GLY A 337 8.33 -7.44 -20.69
CA GLY A 337 8.27 -8.80 -20.20
C GLY A 337 8.26 -9.83 -21.34
N ARG A 338 9.10 -10.85 -21.24
CA ARG A 338 9.22 -11.90 -22.28
C ARG A 338 9.53 -13.26 -21.68
N PHE A 339 9.21 -14.30 -22.45
CA PHE A 339 9.60 -15.66 -22.14
C PHE A 339 10.88 -16.04 -22.89
N VAL A 340 11.75 -16.81 -22.23
CA VAL A 340 13.00 -17.36 -22.80
C VAL A 340 13.04 -18.86 -22.55
N GLY A 341 13.52 -19.63 -23.50
CA GLY A 341 13.53 -21.11 -23.49
C GLY A 341 12.37 -21.73 -24.25
N PRO A 342 12.00 -22.98 -23.94
CA PRO A 342 10.91 -23.68 -24.62
C PRO A 342 9.55 -23.00 -24.31
N ALA A 343 8.63 -23.11 -25.27
CA ALA A 343 7.26 -22.63 -25.10
C ALA A 343 6.54 -23.41 -23.99
N VAL A 344 5.89 -22.71 -23.10
CA VAL A 344 5.13 -23.27 -21.98
C VAL A 344 3.65 -22.83 -22.05
N ALA A 345 2.76 -23.69 -21.56
CA ALA A 345 1.32 -23.43 -21.55
C ALA A 345 0.66 -23.98 -20.28
N GLY A 346 -0.56 -23.55 -19.98
CA GLY A 346 -1.35 -24.03 -18.85
C GLY A 346 -0.59 -23.88 -17.52
N GLU A 347 -0.53 -24.95 -16.75
CA GLU A 347 0.11 -24.97 -15.43
C GLU A 347 1.61 -24.67 -15.50
N GLU A 348 2.33 -25.11 -16.54
CA GLU A 348 3.76 -24.83 -16.71
C GLU A 348 4.01 -23.33 -16.92
N ARG A 349 3.14 -22.65 -17.69
CA ARG A 349 3.21 -21.20 -17.84
C ARG A 349 2.97 -20.49 -16.50
N ALA A 350 2.02 -20.97 -15.70
CA ALA A 350 1.78 -20.46 -14.37
C ALA A 350 2.95 -20.72 -13.41
N ALA A 351 3.62 -21.88 -13.52
CA ALA A 351 4.83 -22.21 -12.78
C ALA A 351 5.99 -21.25 -13.10
N VAL A 352 6.21 -20.94 -14.39
CA VAL A 352 7.20 -19.92 -14.79
C VAL A 352 6.84 -18.55 -14.26
N ALA A 353 5.56 -18.16 -14.30
CA ALA A 353 5.10 -16.88 -13.77
C ALA A 353 5.27 -16.78 -12.23
N MET A 354 4.99 -17.86 -11.50
CA MET A 354 5.19 -17.92 -10.04
C MET A 354 6.68 -17.82 -9.68
N LEU A 355 7.55 -18.58 -10.39
CA LEU A 355 9.00 -18.48 -10.21
C LEU A 355 9.51 -17.06 -10.52
N TYR A 356 8.99 -16.44 -11.58
CA TYR A 356 9.33 -15.07 -11.96
C TYR A 356 9.04 -14.10 -10.82
N VAL A 357 7.82 -14.12 -10.25
CA VAL A 357 7.45 -13.21 -9.15
C VAL A 357 8.27 -13.52 -7.90
N ALA A 358 8.57 -14.79 -7.61
CA ALA A 358 9.45 -15.16 -6.50
C ALA A 358 10.89 -14.64 -6.69
N LEU A 359 11.43 -14.70 -7.93
CA LEU A 359 12.76 -14.19 -8.26
C LEU A 359 12.80 -12.66 -8.28
N MET A 360 11.74 -11.98 -8.71
CA MET A 360 11.61 -10.52 -8.59
C MET A 360 11.56 -10.09 -7.12
N THR A 361 10.87 -10.85 -6.28
CA THR A 361 10.83 -10.62 -4.82
C THR A 361 12.23 -10.83 -4.20
N ASP A 362 12.91 -11.92 -4.57
CA ASP A 362 14.28 -12.22 -4.14
C ASP A 362 15.27 -11.12 -4.57
N LEU A 363 15.16 -10.62 -5.80
CA LEU A 363 15.95 -9.46 -6.28
C LEU A 363 15.64 -8.20 -5.44
N SER A 364 14.38 -7.94 -5.19
CA SER A 364 13.94 -6.78 -4.42
C SER A 364 14.44 -6.82 -2.97
N LEU A 365 14.45 -8.02 -2.36
CA LEU A 365 15.00 -8.24 -1.02
C LEU A 365 16.51 -7.97 -0.96
N ASP A 366 17.26 -8.35 -2.01
CA ASP A 366 18.71 -8.03 -2.10
C ASP A 366 18.91 -6.52 -2.26
N LEU A 367 18.14 -5.86 -3.16
CA LEU A 367 18.24 -4.42 -3.38
C LEU A 367 17.96 -3.61 -2.11
N ILE A 368 16.95 -4.00 -1.34
CA ILE A 368 16.59 -3.32 -0.09
C ILE A 368 17.42 -3.79 1.12
N GLY A 369 18.37 -4.72 0.91
CA GLY A 369 19.25 -5.22 1.97
C GLY A 369 18.53 -5.97 3.09
N SER A 370 17.56 -6.83 2.74
CA SER A 370 16.88 -7.66 3.71
C SER A 370 17.77 -8.82 4.17
N GLU A 371 18.07 -8.85 5.46
CA GLU A 371 18.87 -9.90 6.11
C GLU A 371 18.14 -10.55 7.30
N ASN A 372 17.03 -9.97 7.73
CA ASN A 372 16.19 -10.37 8.86
C ASN A 372 15.10 -11.36 8.45
N ALA A 373 14.21 -11.73 9.39
CA ALA A 373 13.04 -12.56 9.08
C ALA A 373 12.16 -11.90 8.01
N ILE A 374 11.52 -12.71 7.18
CA ILE A 374 10.59 -12.26 6.15
C ILE A 374 9.17 -12.66 6.58
N VAL A 375 8.23 -11.73 6.53
CA VAL A 375 6.82 -12.00 6.72
C VAL A 375 6.10 -11.73 5.41
N ILE A 376 5.37 -12.72 4.89
CA ILE A 376 4.60 -12.61 3.65
C ILE A 376 3.12 -12.60 3.99
N ASP A 377 2.40 -11.61 3.48
CA ASP A 377 0.94 -11.58 3.52
C ASP A 377 0.30 -11.45 2.13
N GLY A 378 -1.03 -11.59 2.09
CA GLY A 378 -1.84 -11.28 0.92
C GLY A 378 -1.97 -12.41 -0.10
N GLY A 379 -2.29 -12.02 -1.35
CA GLY A 379 -2.83 -12.94 -2.34
C GLY A 379 -1.87 -13.99 -2.88
N LEU A 380 -0.58 -13.69 -3.02
CA LEU A 380 0.40 -14.61 -3.60
C LEU A 380 0.69 -15.82 -2.69
N VAL A 381 0.46 -15.71 -1.38
CA VAL A 381 0.54 -16.86 -0.47
C VAL A 381 -0.38 -18.00 -0.93
N LYS A 382 -1.51 -17.68 -1.54
CA LYS A 382 -2.51 -18.63 -2.03
C LYS A 382 -2.12 -19.34 -3.34
N THR A 383 -1.05 -18.91 -4.01
CA THR A 383 -0.58 -19.55 -5.26
C THR A 383 0.13 -20.90 -5.04
N GLY A 384 0.20 -21.37 -3.79
CA GLY A 384 0.71 -22.68 -3.38
C GLY A 384 2.17 -22.63 -2.96
N LEU A 385 3.11 -22.62 -3.92
CA LEU A 385 4.54 -22.80 -3.63
C LEU A 385 5.34 -21.48 -3.46
N TYR A 386 4.73 -20.32 -3.65
CA TYR A 386 5.45 -19.05 -3.65
C TYR A 386 6.29 -18.84 -2.39
N ALA A 387 5.70 -19.00 -1.21
CA ALA A 387 6.40 -18.81 0.05
C ALA A 387 7.51 -19.86 0.28
N SER A 388 7.25 -21.12 -0.07
CA SER A 388 8.23 -22.21 0.05
C SER A 388 9.39 -22.05 -0.95
N VAL A 389 9.13 -21.55 -2.15
CA VAL A 389 10.18 -21.21 -3.13
C VAL A 389 11.00 -20.03 -2.60
N LEU A 390 10.36 -18.98 -2.08
CA LEU A 390 11.09 -17.85 -1.51
C LEU A 390 11.94 -18.28 -0.30
N ALA A 391 11.44 -19.16 0.56
CA ALA A 391 12.20 -19.74 1.67
C ALA A 391 13.43 -20.53 1.17
N ALA A 392 13.30 -21.28 0.07
CA ALA A 392 14.43 -21.99 -0.54
C ALA A 392 15.46 -21.02 -1.17
N LEU A 393 15.01 -19.90 -1.77
CA LEU A 393 15.89 -18.86 -2.32
C LEU A 393 16.62 -18.05 -1.22
N ARG A 394 16.10 -18.05 0.01
CA ARG A 394 16.61 -17.27 1.16
C ARG A 394 17.00 -18.17 2.36
N PRO A 395 17.94 -19.09 2.20
CA PRO A 395 18.25 -20.11 3.23
C PRO A 395 18.78 -19.52 4.55
N GLY A 396 19.23 -18.26 4.54
CA GLY A 396 19.70 -17.53 5.74
C GLY A 396 18.59 -16.79 6.50
N GLN A 397 17.35 -16.78 5.99
CA GLN A 397 16.24 -16.02 6.57
C GLN A 397 15.04 -16.92 6.85
N THR A 398 14.38 -16.71 7.98
CA THR A 398 13.13 -17.40 8.27
C THR A 398 11.99 -16.69 7.53
N VAL A 399 11.24 -17.43 6.71
CA VAL A 399 10.09 -16.92 6.00
C VAL A 399 8.81 -17.32 6.72
N HIS A 400 8.04 -16.33 7.16
CA HIS A 400 6.74 -16.50 7.78
C HIS A 400 5.63 -16.18 6.79
N THR A 401 4.51 -16.89 6.90
CA THR A 401 3.30 -16.61 6.13
C THR A 401 2.14 -16.31 7.06
N SER A 402 1.41 -15.24 6.78
CA SER A 402 0.17 -14.92 7.48
C SER A 402 -0.99 -15.64 6.81
N ALA A 403 -1.84 -16.26 7.64
CA ALA A 403 -3.13 -16.76 7.17
C ALA A 403 -4.16 -15.66 6.96
N ASN A 404 -3.86 -14.46 7.46
CA ASN A 404 -4.78 -13.33 7.45
C ASN A 404 -4.65 -12.51 6.16
N PRO A 405 -5.71 -12.45 5.32
CA PRO A 405 -5.67 -11.72 4.06
C PRO A 405 -5.95 -10.21 4.18
N GLU A 406 -6.31 -9.72 5.38
CA GLU A 406 -6.84 -8.37 5.62
C GLU A 406 -5.90 -7.57 6.56
N GLY A 407 -4.58 -7.63 6.33
CA GLY A 407 -3.57 -7.01 7.18
C GLY A 407 -3.79 -5.52 7.43
N SER A 408 -4.28 -4.75 6.45
CA SER A 408 -4.61 -3.32 6.60
C SER A 408 -5.73 -3.08 7.61
N ALA A 409 -6.82 -3.85 7.54
CA ALA A 409 -7.94 -3.71 8.44
C ALA A 409 -7.58 -4.14 9.87
N PHE A 410 -6.83 -5.25 10.00
CA PHE A 410 -6.37 -5.73 11.32
C PHE A 410 -5.32 -4.81 11.93
N GLY A 411 -4.46 -4.20 11.13
CA GLY A 411 -3.53 -3.18 11.61
C GLY A 411 -4.21 -1.93 12.13
N ALA A 412 -5.25 -1.45 11.44
CA ALA A 412 -6.08 -0.36 11.92
C ALA A 412 -6.83 -0.72 13.22
N ALA A 413 -7.34 -1.95 13.34
CA ALA A 413 -7.93 -2.45 14.58
C ALA A 413 -6.89 -2.54 15.71
N ALA A 414 -5.70 -3.09 15.43
CA ALA A 414 -4.62 -3.21 16.40
C ALA A 414 -4.20 -1.85 16.99
N LEU A 415 -4.11 -0.80 16.15
CA LEU A 415 -3.84 0.56 16.61
C LEU A 415 -4.87 1.05 17.63
N VAL A 416 -6.15 0.76 17.42
CA VAL A 416 -7.21 1.12 18.35
C VAL A 416 -7.13 0.30 19.64
N PHE A 417 -6.91 -1.02 19.52
CA PHE A 417 -6.74 -1.90 20.67
C PHE A 417 -5.52 -1.53 21.52
N ASP A 418 -4.39 -1.21 20.88
CA ASP A 418 -3.19 -0.74 21.58
C ASP A 418 -3.42 0.60 22.29
N ALA A 419 -4.15 1.53 21.67
CA ALA A 419 -4.47 2.82 22.26
C ALA A 419 -5.35 2.67 23.53
N ILE A 420 -6.14 1.61 23.64
CA ILE A 420 -6.94 1.29 24.84
C ILE A 420 -6.26 0.28 25.78
N GLY A 421 -5.09 -0.25 25.39
CA GLY A 421 -4.30 -1.19 26.21
C GLY A 421 -4.86 -2.61 26.26
N ASP A 422 -5.59 -3.05 25.23
CA ASP A 422 -6.29 -4.35 25.21
C ASP A 422 -6.16 -5.02 23.84
N ASN A 423 -4.93 -5.14 23.31
CA ASN A 423 -4.69 -5.77 21.99
C ASN A 423 -4.85 -7.29 22.07
N PRO A 424 -5.87 -7.87 21.40
CA PRO A 424 -6.16 -9.30 21.46
C PRO A 424 -5.37 -10.14 20.43
N PHE A 425 -4.66 -9.49 19.49
CA PHE A 425 -4.01 -10.21 18.41
C PHE A 425 -2.79 -10.99 18.90
N VAL A 426 -2.71 -12.24 18.46
CA VAL A 426 -1.60 -13.14 18.75
C VAL A 426 -0.93 -13.56 17.46
N ASN A 427 0.37 -13.83 17.51
CA ASN A 427 1.13 -14.29 16.36
C ASN A 427 0.73 -15.73 16.01
N ASP A 428 0.03 -15.90 14.89
CA ASP A 428 -0.37 -17.16 14.28
C ASP A 428 0.31 -17.43 12.92
N CYS A 429 1.34 -16.65 12.59
CA CYS A 429 2.09 -16.81 11.35
C CYS A 429 2.81 -18.17 11.33
N ALA A 430 2.60 -18.92 10.26
CA ALA A 430 3.29 -20.18 10.03
C ALA A 430 4.69 -19.95 9.42
N VAL A 431 5.65 -20.80 9.74
CA VAL A 431 6.96 -20.81 9.06
C VAL A 431 6.81 -21.58 7.75
N ALA A 432 7.23 -20.98 6.64
CA ALA A 432 7.25 -21.63 5.34
C ALA A 432 8.43 -22.61 5.25
N GLU A 433 8.13 -23.87 5.01
CA GLU A 433 9.16 -24.88 4.77
C GLU A 433 9.81 -24.64 3.38
N PRO A 434 11.15 -24.61 3.29
CA PRO A 434 11.83 -24.43 2.02
C PRO A 434 11.47 -25.52 0.99
N ALA A 435 11.11 -25.12 -0.21
CA ALA A 435 10.80 -26.06 -1.28
C ALA A 435 12.04 -26.86 -1.70
N SER A 436 11.94 -28.19 -1.67
CA SER A 436 12.99 -29.07 -2.17
C SER A 436 12.83 -29.26 -3.68
N ILE A 437 13.37 -28.34 -4.48
CA ILE A 437 13.25 -28.36 -5.94
C ILE A 437 14.64 -28.43 -6.56
N PRO A 438 14.99 -29.55 -7.23
CA PRO A 438 16.30 -29.70 -7.87
C PRO A 438 16.57 -28.61 -8.92
N GLY A 439 17.76 -28.00 -8.87
CA GLY A 439 18.20 -27.01 -9.85
C GLY A 439 17.68 -25.58 -9.62
N LEU A 440 16.99 -25.30 -8.52
CA LEU A 440 16.45 -23.96 -8.23
C LEU A 440 17.57 -22.89 -8.12
N ASP A 441 18.70 -23.22 -7.48
CA ASP A 441 19.84 -22.26 -7.33
C ASP A 441 20.46 -21.94 -8.70
N GLU A 442 20.66 -22.97 -9.56
CA GLU A 442 21.17 -22.74 -10.90
C GLU A 442 20.17 -21.93 -11.76
N TYR A 443 18.87 -22.21 -11.62
CA TYR A 443 17.80 -21.45 -12.29
C TYR A 443 17.79 -20.00 -11.85
N ARG A 444 17.91 -19.72 -10.53
CA ARG A 444 18.06 -18.36 -9.97
C ARG A 444 19.25 -17.63 -10.61
N LEU A 445 20.42 -18.29 -10.65
CA LEU A 445 21.63 -17.71 -11.22
C LEU A 445 21.47 -17.38 -12.71
N GLN A 446 20.90 -18.29 -13.47
CA GLN A 446 20.65 -18.08 -14.91
C GLN A 446 19.63 -16.96 -15.14
N TRP A 447 18.56 -16.91 -14.34
CA TRP A 447 17.58 -15.83 -14.41
C TRP A 447 18.22 -14.46 -14.11
N ARG A 448 19.04 -14.36 -13.07
CA ARG A 448 19.79 -13.13 -12.72
C ARG A 448 20.69 -12.68 -13.87
N ASN A 449 21.46 -13.61 -14.47
CA ASN A 449 22.33 -13.31 -15.60
C ASN A 449 21.53 -12.77 -16.80
N HIS A 450 20.36 -13.32 -17.09
CA HIS A 450 19.48 -12.80 -18.13
C HIS A 450 18.95 -11.40 -17.81
N ALA A 451 18.52 -11.17 -16.59
CA ALA A 451 18.02 -9.88 -16.14
C ALA A 451 19.10 -8.79 -16.19
N ASP A 452 20.31 -9.08 -15.72
CA ASP A 452 21.46 -8.16 -15.73
C ASP A 452 21.91 -7.84 -17.17
N ALA A 453 21.89 -8.81 -18.07
CA ALA A 453 22.20 -8.60 -19.48
C ALA A 453 21.20 -7.66 -20.15
N MET A 454 19.91 -7.76 -19.77
CA MET A 454 18.89 -6.83 -20.26
C MET A 454 19.16 -5.40 -19.76
N ALA A 455 19.41 -5.22 -18.46
CA ALA A 455 19.70 -3.92 -17.86
C ALA A 455 20.91 -3.24 -18.52
N SER A 456 21.96 -4.01 -18.80
CA SER A 456 23.18 -3.50 -19.45
C SER A 456 22.95 -3.06 -20.89
N ALA A 457 22.15 -3.80 -21.66
CA ALA A 457 21.83 -3.46 -23.06
C ALA A 457 21.02 -2.16 -23.17
N GLU A 458 20.12 -1.88 -22.22
CA GLU A 458 19.35 -0.62 -22.21
C GLU A 458 20.19 0.57 -21.78
N ALA A 459 21.10 0.41 -20.84
CA ALA A 459 21.99 1.50 -20.42
C ALA A 459 22.79 2.03 -21.63
N VAL A 460 23.33 1.13 -22.46
CA VAL A 460 24.03 1.48 -23.71
C VAL A 460 23.10 2.19 -24.69
N SER A 461 21.87 1.70 -24.88
CA SER A 461 20.91 2.31 -25.82
C SER A 461 20.43 3.70 -25.36
N ARG A 462 20.37 3.96 -24.06
CA ARG A 462 20.03 5.29 -23.51
C ARG A 462 21.17 6.29 -23.68
N GLU A 463 22.44 5.85 -23.51
CA GLU A 463 23.60 6.70 -23.76
C GLU A 463 23.73 7.07 -25.25
N GLU A 464 23.50 6.11 -26.15
CA GLU A 464 23.50 6.36 -27.60
C GLU A 464 22.40 7.34 -28.06
N LYS A 465 21.24 7.36 -27.38
CA LYS A 465 20.15 8.30 -27.68
C LYS A 465 20.36 9.71 -27.09
N ARG A 466 21.25 9.85 -26.12
CA ARG A 466 21.61 11.12 -25.50
C ARG A 466 22.82 11.82 -26.15
N ALA A 467 23.64 11.05 -26.90
CA ALA A 467 24.77 11.53 -27.68
C ALA A 467 24.32 11.95 -29.09
#